data_11d9d39ba0e9bbb63b8a684a389e9a68
#
_entry.id   11d9d39ba0e9bbb63b8a684a389e9a68
#
_cell.length_a   1.000
_cell.length_b   1.000
_cell.length_c   1.000
_cell.angle_alpha   90.00
_cell.angle_beta   90.00
_cell.angle_gamma   90.00
#
_symmetry.space_group_name_H-M   'P 1'
#
loop_
_entity.id
_entity.type
_entity.pdbx_description
1 polymer ?
#
loop_
_entity_poly.entity_id
_entity_poly.type
_entity_poly.pdbx_seq_one_letter_code
_entity_poly.pdbx_strand_id
1 'polypeptide(L)'
;VSELSAEEMREYRGTLTEPGKNDPSRDRSVEENLELFEKMKNGGFADGERTLRAKIDMASPNINMRDPIIYRVAHLSHQHTGDAWCIYPMYDFAHPIEDAIEGITHSICTLEFEDHRPLYDWVVRELEYPHPPKQIEFAKMYLTNVVTGKRYIKKLVEDGIVDGWDDPRLVSIAALRRRGFTPESIKMFVDLCGISKSNSSADYAMLEYCIREDLKLKRPRMMAVLDPVRLIIDNYPEDQTEMLTVANNLENEAMGTRQVPFGRELYIEREDFMEEPPRKYFRMF
;
A
#
# COMPACT_ATOMS: atom_id res chain seq x y z
N VAL A 1 23.21 26.73 -10.33
CA VAL A 1 23.98 25.47 -10.53
C VAL A 1 25.03 25.37 -9.44
N SER A 2 25.08 24.23 -8.73
CA SER A 2 26.01 23.94 -7.64
C SER A 2 27.15 23.03 -8.11
N GLU A 3 28.35 23.26 -7.55
CA GLU A 3 29.56 22.48 -7.76
C GLU A 3 29.90 21.56 -6.58
N LEU A 4 29.10 21.63 -5.51
CA LEU A 4 29.31 20.81 -4.32
C LEU A 4 29.11 19.35 -4.60
N SER A 5 30.03 18.53 -4.11
CA SER A 5 29.87 17.09 -4.06
C SER A 5 28.69 16.68 -3.13
N ALA A 6 28.26 15.43 -3.20
CA ALA A 6 27.18 14.93 -2.34
C ALA A 6 27.53 15.02 -0.83
N GLU A 7 28.81 14.91 -0.46
CA GLU A 7 29.27 15.01 0.93
C GLU A 7 29.26 16.47 1.39
N GLU A 8 29.82 17.37 0.60
CA GLU A 8 29.78 18.79 0.87
C GLU A 8 28.34 19.31 0.95
N MET A 9 27.46 18.90 0.04
CA MET A 9 26.07 19.30 0.11
C MET A 9 25.38 18.87 1.41
N ARG A 10 25.70 17.69 1.96
CA ARG A 10 25.18 17.25 3.27
C ARG A 10 25.69 18.16 4.38
N GLU A 11 26.98 18.50 4.37
CA GLU A 11 27.57 19.43 5.34
C GLU A 11 26.92 20.80 5.25
N TYR A 12 26.85 21.38 4.03
CA TYR A 12 26.26 22.70 3.83
C TYR A 12 24.77 22.77 4.18
N ARG A 13 24.03 21.68 3.99
CA ARG A 13 22.60 21.62 4.34
C ARG A 13 22.35 21.68 5.85
N GLY A 14 23.33 21.31 6.68
CA GLY A 14 23.19 21.27 8.12
C GLY A 14 22.33 20.13 8.63
N THR A 15 21.85 20.24 9.86
CA THR A 15 21.07 19.22 10.55
C THR A 15 19.67 19.74 10.92
N LEU A 16 18.86 18.93 11.59
CA LEU A 16 17.56 19.39 12.11
C LEU A 16 17.67 20.48 13.17
N THR A 17 18.82 20.53 13.88
CA THR A 17 19.11 21.50 14.96
C THR A 17 20.05 22.62 14.55
N GLU A 18 20.75 22.46 13.45
CA GLU A 18 21.70 23.43 12.93
C GLU A 18 21.26 23.92 11.55
N PRO A 19 21.23 25.25 11.30
CA PRO A 19 20.90 25.80 9.98
C PRO A 19 21.92 25.38 8.95
N GLY A 20 21.54 25.43 7.68
CA GLY A 20 22.46 25.23 6.57
C GLY A 20 23.33 26.49 6.32
N LYS A 21 24.36 26.26 5.52
CA LYS A 21 25.28 27.32 5.02
C LYS A 21 25.01 27.57 3.54
N ASN A 22 25.18 28.81 3.10
CA ASN A 22 25.06 29.13 1.69
C ASN A 22 26.15 28.42 0.86
N ASP A 23 25.73 27.81 -0.26
CA ASP A 23 26.61 27.30 -1.29
C ASP A 23 27.46 28.48 -1.86
N PRO A 24 28.78 28.33 -2.05
CA PRO A 24 29.62 29.38 -2.66
C PRO A 24 29.11 29.85 -4.03
N SER A 25 28.44 28.98 -4.77
CA SER A 25 27.84 29.27 -6.08
C SER A 25 26.47 29.97 -6.03
N ARG A 26 25.91 30.17 -4.83
CA ARG A 26 24.51 30.61 -4.64
C ARG A 26 24.25 32.03 -5.20
N ASP A 27 25.23 32.87 -5.21
CA ASP A 27 25.10 34.25 -5.66
C ASP A 27 25.64 34.52 -7.07
N ARG A 28 25.85 33.43 -7.85
CA ARG A 28 26.15 33.49 -9.27
C ARG A 28 24.99 34.15 -10.03
N SER A 29 25.30 34.90 -11.10
CA SER A 29 24.26 35.56 -11.90
C SER A 29 23.29 34.58 -12.57
N VAL A 30 22.15 35.11 -12.98
CA VAL A 30 21.13 34.27 -13.71
C VAL A 30 21.70 33.81 -15.05
N GLU A 31 22.40 34.70 -15.75
CA GLU A 31 22.99 34.40 -17.06
C GLU A 31 24.03 33.30 -16.98
N GLU A 32 24.93 33.35 -16.02
CA GLU A 32 25.96 32.31 -15.78
C GLU A 32 25.29 30.98 -15.40
N ASN A 33 24.24 31.01 -14.58
CA ASN A 33 23.50 29.80 -14.22
C ASN A 33 22.75 29.16 -15.41
N LEU A 34 22.20 29.98 -16.32
CA LEU A 34 21.56 29.48 -17.55
C LEU A 34 22.59 28.84 -18.48
N GLU A 35 23.75 29.44 -18.68
CA GLU A 35 24.84 28.87 -19.49
C GLU A 35 25.29 27.51 -18.93
N LEU A 36 25.48 27.44 -17.59
CA LEU A 36 25.86 26.19 -16.92
C LEU A 36 24.77 25.12 -17.02
N PHE A 37 23.51 25.52 -16.91
CA PHE A 37 22.40 24.59 -17.04
C PHE A 37 22.27 24.03 -18.47
N GLU A 38 22.42 24.89 -19.50
CA GLU A 38 22.50 24.43 -20.88
C GLU A 38 23.70 23.50 -21.11
N LYS A 39 24.82 23.74 -20.49
CA LYS A 39 25.98 22.84 -20.52
C LYS A 39 25.71 21.52 -19.83
N MET A 40 24.96 21.51 -18.69
CA MET A 40 24.50 20.27 -18.03
C MET A 40 23.63 19.46 -18.97
N LYS A 41 22.64 20.11 -19.58
CA LYS A 41 21.67 19.48 -20.51
C LYS A 41 22.35 18.86 -21.74
N ASN A 42 23.43 19.47 -22.21
CA ASN A 42 24.17 19.03 -23.39
C ASN A 42 25.34 18.07 -23.07
N GLY A 43 25.36 17.49 -21.87
CA GLY A 43 26.36 16.48 -21.48
C GLY A 43 27.75 17.00 -21.19
N GLY A 44 27.89 18.29 -20.89
CA GLY A 44 29.17 18.92 -20.64
C GLY A 44 29.78 18.67 -19.24
N PHE A 45 29.15 17.83 -18.42
CA PHE A 45 29.59 17.47 -17.07
C PHE A 45 29.41 15.96 -16.82
N ALA A 46 30.25 15.39 -15.97
CA ALA A 46 30.16 14.02 -15.54
C ALA A 46 29.02 13.82 -14.50
N ASP A 47 28.65 12.57 -14.28
CA ASP A 47 27.64 12.20 -13.28
C ASP A 47 28.02 12.70 -11.88
N GLY A 48 27.08 13.39 -11.25
CA GLY A 48 27.28 13.96 -9.90
C GLY A 48 28.19 15.19 -9.84
N GLU A 49 28.78 15.64 -10.95
CA GLU A 49 29.69 16.80 -10.99
C GLU A 49 28.94 18.12 -10.77
N ARG A 50 27.72 18.22 -11.26
CA ARG A 50 26.87 19.42 -11.13
C ARG A 50 25.45 19.06 -10.77
N THR A 51 24.81 19.94 -10.01
CA THR A 51 23.38 19.87 -9.72
C THR A 51 22.75 21.25 -9.89
N LEU A 52 21.49 21.28 -10.30
CA LEU A 52 20.68 22.50 -10.23
C LEU A 52 19.89 22.48 -8.92
N ARG A 53 19.99 23.57 -8.14
CA ARG A 53 19.30 23.71 -6.86
C ARG A 53 18.30 24.87 -6.92
N ALA A 54 17.17 24.70 -6.26
CA ALA A 54 16.26 25.81 -6.00
C ALA A 54 16.91 26.79 -4.99
N LYS A 55 16.79 28.11 -5.21
CA LYS A 55 17.29 29.13 -4.30
C LYS A 55 16.16 29.56 -3.36
N ILE A 56 16.05 28.95 -2.19
CA ILE A 56 14.99 29.19 -1.23
C ILE A 56 15.53 29.81 0.06
N ASP A 57 15.84 29.01 1.08
CA ASP A 57 16.33 29.46 2.37
C ASP A 57 17.17 28.38 3.08
N MET A 58 18.46 28.59 3.17
CA MET A 58 19.38 27.66 3.85
C MET A 58 19.22 27.67 5.37
N ALA A 59 18.52 28.62 5.97
CA ALA A 59 18.23 28.68 7.40
C ALA A 59 16.86 28.09 7.77
N SER A 60 16.09 27.62 6.78
CA SER A 60 14.76 27.05 7.02
C SER A 60 14.78 25.93 8.07
N PRO A 61 13.83 25.90 9.02
CA PRO A 61 13.68 24.77 9.93
C PRO A 61 13.30 23.47 9.20
N ASN A 62 12.62 23.59 8.06
CA ASN A 62 12.33 22.45 7.18
C ASN A 62 13.53 22.21 6.26
N ILE A 63 14.19 21.07 6.47
CA ILE A 63 15.40 20.70 5.73
C ILE A 63 15.15 20.53 4.21
N ASN A 64 13.91 20.21 3.81
CA ASN A 64 13.50 20.09 2.41
C ASN A 64 13.44 21.46 1.69
N MET A 65 13.39 22.56 2.43
CA MET A 65 13.39 23.93 1.92
C MET A 65 14.79 24.56 1.83
N ARG A 66 15.84 23.83 2.26
CA ARG A 66 17.22 24.33 2.25
C ARG A 66 17.88 24.11 0.89
N ASP A 67 17.54 24.96 -0.07
CA ASP A 67 18.01 24.92 -1.45
C ASP A 67 18.09 23.50 -2.01
N PRO A 68 16.94 22.80 -2.16
CA PRO A 68 16.91 21.41 -2.59
C PRO A 68 17.40 21.25 -4.03
N ILE A 69 17.95 20.08 -4.34
CA ILE A 69 18.33 19.72 -5.70
C ILE A 69 17.05 19.51 -6.52
N ILE A 70 16.96 20.16 -7.68
CA ILE A 70 15.85 20.02 -8.61
C ILE A 70 16.24 19.25 -9.88
N TYR A 71 17.50 19.36 -10.35
CA TYR A 71 18.05 18.50 -11.42
C TYR A 71 19.44 17.99 -11.07
N ARG A 72 19.75 16.78 -11.54
CA ARG A 72 21.09 16.17 -11.46
C ARG A 72 21.56 15.72 -12.84
N VAL A 73 22.87 15.69 -13.03
CA VAL A 73 23.49 15.03 -14.19
C VAL A 73 23.54 13.53 -13.94
N ALA A 74 23.04 12.75 -14.88
CA ALA A 74 23.10 11.29 -14.87
C ALA A 74 23.03 10.75 -16.30
N HIS A 75 24.09 10.12 -16.76
CA HIS A 75 24.15 9.48 -18.09
C HIS A 75 23.58 8.06 -18.01
N LEU A 76 22.26 7.98 -17.98
CA LEU A 76 21.50 6.74 -17.86
C LEU A 76 20.49 6.64 -19.00
N SER A 77 20.47 5.48 -19.67
CA SER A 77 19.46 5.21 -20.70
C SER A 77 18.08 5.07 -20.05
N HIS A 78 17.11 5.85 -20.51
CA HIS A 78 15.73 5.80 -20.03
C HIS A 78 14.87 4.93 -20.95
N GLN A 79 13.98 4.13 -20.38
CA GLN A 79 13.15 3.14 -21.08
C GLN A 79 12.30 3.70 -22.24
N HIS A 80 11.90 4.98 -22.19
CA HIS A 80 11.11 5.63 -23.25
C HIS A 80 11.92 6.58 -24.13
N THR A 81 12.90 7.27 -23.57
CA THR A 81 13.65 8.31 -24.27
C THR A 81 15.07 7.91 -24.65
N GLY A 82 15.50 6.70 -24.26
CA GLY A 82 16.87 6.22 -24.51
C GLY A 82 17.89 7.18 -23.90
N ASP A 83 18.88 7.56 -24.68
CA ASP A 83 19.99 8.43 -24.27
C ASP A 83 19.77 9.91 -24.66
N ALA A 84 18.52 10.32 -24.93
CA ALA A 84 18.18 11.68 -25.31
C ALA A 84 18.47 12.73 -24.23
N TRP A 85 18.52 12.31 -22.97
CA TRP A 85 18.73 13.18 -21.81
C TRP A 85 19.87 12.69 -20.93
N CYS A 86 20.67 13.61 -20.44
CA CYS A 86 21.70 13.36 -19.43
C CYS A 86 21.48 14.15 -18.13
N ILE A 87 20.34 14.86 -18.01
CA ILE A 87 19.86 15.47 -16.77
C ILE A 87 18.50 14.93 -16.43
N TYR A 88 18.25 14.72 -15.15
CA TYR A 88 16.97 14.20 -14.66
C TYR A 88 16.48 15.03 -13.48
N PRO A 89 15.17 15.37 -13.44
CA PRO A 89 14.59 16.07 -12.31
C PRO A 89 14.57 15.16 -11.08
N MET A 90 14.65 15.76 -9.91
CA MET A 90 14.42 15.10 -8.64
C MET A 90 12.91 14.97 -8.41
N TYR A 91 12.51 13.97 -7.62
CA TYR A 91 11.11 13.65 -7.36
C TYR A 91 10.28 14.86 -6.87
N ASP A 92 10.78 15.59 -5.88
CA ASP A 92 10.08 16.73 -5.29
C ASP A 92 9.89 17.91 -6.25
N PHE A 93 10.60 17.92 -7.37
CA PHE A 93 10.42 18.91 -8.43
C PHE A 93 9.54 18.36 -9.57
N ALA A 94 9.73 17.10 -9.96
CA ALA A 94 8.97 16.49 -11.05
C ALA A 94 7.49 16.28 -10.67
N HIS A 95 7.22 15.78 -9.48
CA HIS A 95 5.88 15.42 -9.03
C HIS A 95 4.86 16.58 -9.07
N PRO A 96 5.12 17.76 -8.47
CA PRO A 96 4.19 18.89 -8.55
C PRO A 96 3.95 19.38 -9.98
N ILE A 97 4.96 19.29 -10.85
CA ILE A 97 4.88 19.70 -12.26
C ILE A 97 4.00 18.73 -13.06
N GLU A 98 4.23 17.44 -12.91
CA GLU A 98 3.43 16.39 -13.55
C GLU A 98 1.95 16.49 -13.12
N ASP A 99 1.69 16.60 -11.82
CA ASP A 99 0.34 16.79 -11.30
C ASP A 99 -0.36 18.02 -11.92
N ALA A 100 0.36 19.14 -12.02
CA ALA A 100 -0.17 20.38 -12.58
C ALA A 100 -0.45 20.25 -14.09
N ILE A 101 0.44 19.62 -14.86
CA ILE A 101 0.29 19.38 -16.30
C ILE A 101 -0.87 18.43 -16.58
N GLU A 102 -1.04 17.38 -15.77
CA GLU A 102 -2.11 16.40 -15.91
C GLU A 102 -3.46 16.89 -15.37
N GLY A 103 -3.52 18.08 -14.77
CA GLY A 103 -4.74 18.66 -14.24
C GLY A 103 -5.25 17.98 -12.97
N ILE A 104 -4.35 17.38 -12.20
CA ILE A 104 -4.65 16.79 -10.89
C ILE A 104 -5.08 17.89 -9.94
N THR A 105 -6.22 17.69 -9.26
CA THR A 105 -6.72 18.63 -8.25
C THR A 105 -6.25 18.32 -6.85
N HIS A 106 -6.14 17.01 -6.53
CA HIS A 106 -5.76 16.48 -5.22
C HIS A 106 -4.66 15.45 -5.40
N SER A 107 -3.43 15.80 -5.02
CA SER A 107 -2.26 14.94 -5.02
C SER A 107 -2.20 14.17 -3.71
N ILE A 108 -2.46 12.86 -3.76
CA ILE A 108 -2.57 12.00 -2.58
C ILE A 108 -1.23 11.33 -2.31
N CYS A 109 -0.66 11.60 -1.15
CA CYS A 109 0.63 11.08 -0.72
C CYS A 109 0.55 10.31 0.61
N THR A 110 1.60 9.56 0.92
CA THR A 110 1.79 8.99 2.26
C THR A 110 2.27 10.06 3.24
N LEU A 111 2.04 9.85 4.55
CA LEU A 111 2.34 10.84 5.60
C LEU A 111 3.81 11.26 5.65
N GLU A 112 4.73 10.42 5.20
CA GLU A 112 6.17 10.73 5.10
C GLU A 112 6.47 11.93 4.18
N PHE A 113 5.55 12.34 3.32
CA PHE A 113 5.66 13.52 2.46
C PHE A 113 5.06 14.81 3.07
N GLU A 114 4.58 14.77 4.30
CA GLU A 114 4.02 15.98 4.94
C GLU A 114 5.05 17.10 5.04
N ASP A 115 6.30 16.79 5.37
CA ASP A 115 7.41 17.76 5.42
C ASP A 115 7.88 18.21 4.03
N HIS A 116 7.52 17.47 2.98
CA HIS A 116 7.80 17.83 1.57
C HIS A 116 6.75 18.76 0.96
N ARG A 117 5.55 18.81 1.52
CA ARG A 117 4.44 19.65 0.99
C ARG A 117 4.83 21.14 0.85
N PRO A 118 5.56 21.79 1.77
CA PRO A 118 5.99 23.18 1.55
C PRO A 118 6.83 23.37 0.28
N LEU A 119 7.65 22.37 -0.10
CA LEU A 119 8.41 22.39 -1.34
C LEU A 119 7.51 22.18 -2.56
N TYR A 120 6.56 21.25 -2.48
CA TYR A 120 5.53 21.04 -3.49
C TYR A 120 4.78 22.35 -3.80
N ASP A 121 4.25 22.99 -2.77
CA ASP A 121 3.53 24.27 -2.89
C ASP A 121 4.43 25.38 -3.42
N TRP A 122 5.71 25.40 -3.05
CA TRP A 122 6.69 26.36 -3.55
C TRP A 122 6.91 26.19 -5.06
N VAL A 123 7.12 24.95 -5.54
CA VAL A 123 7.34 24.67 -6.97
C VAL A 123 6.14 25.11 -7.82
N VAL A 124 4.93 24.75 -7.41
CA VAL A 124 3.70 25.11 -8.18
C VAL A 124 3.51 26.62 -8.24
N ARG A 125 3.82 27.32 -7.13
CA ARG A 125 3.71 28.78 -7.04
C ARG A 125 4.74 29.48 -7.90
N GLU A 126 6.03 29.10 -7.81
CA GLU A 126 7.12 29.76 -8.57
C GLU A 126 7.01 29.52 -10.08
N LEU A 127 6.36 28.43 -10.48
CA LEU A 127 6.08 28.13 -11.89
C LEU A 127 4.74 28.72 -12.37
N GLU A 128 4.01 29.41 -11.50
CA GLU A 128 2.78 30.15 -11.81
C GLU A 128 1.71 29.30 -12.52
N TYR A 129 1.54 28.03 -12.09
CA TYR A 129 0.49 27.21 -12.66
C TYR A 129 -0.91 27.78 -12.36
N PRO A 130 -1.80 27.92 -13.36
CA PRO A 130 -3.10 28.59 -13.19
C PRO A 130 -4.06 27.83 -12.29
N HIS A 131 -3.94 26.51 -12.20
CA HIS A 131 -4.76 25.63 -11.38
C HIS A 131 -3.85 24.70 -10.56
N PRO A 132 -3.24 25.22 -9.49
CA PRO A 132 -2.28 24.46 -8.71
C PRO A 132 -2.95 23.26 -8.02
N PRO A 133 -2.41 22.05 -8.14
CA PRO A 133 -2.86 20.89 -7.39
C PRO A 133 -2.60 21.09 -5.90
N LYS A 134 -3.37 20.36 -5.07
CA LYS A 134 -3.20 20.39 -3.61
C LYS A 134 -2.72 19.04 -3.09
N GLN A 135 -1.56 19.01 -2.48
CA GLN A 135 -1.05 17.79 -1.83
C GLN A 135 -1.79 17.51 -0.52
N ILE A 136 -2.17 16.26 -0.32
CA ILE A 136 -2.86 15.75 0.87
C ILE A 136 -2.20 14.44 1.28
N GLU A 137 -1.85 14.31 2.56
CA GLU A 137 -1.19 13.13 3.09
C GLU A 137 -2.12 12.30 3.98
N PHE A 138 -1.94 10.99 3.90
CA PHE A 138 -2.61 10.02 4.74
C PHE A 138 -1.62 9.11 5.45
N ALA A 139 -1.95 8.76 6.69
CA ALA A 139 -1.18 7.82 7.46
C ALA A 139 -1.27 6.41 6.88
N LYS A 140 -0.25 5.63 7.13
CA LYS A 140 -0.22 4.20 6.80
C LYS A 140 -1.09 3.43 7.77
N MET A 141 -1.93 2.55 7.22
CA MET A 141 -2.69 1.56 7.97
C MET A 141 -1.87 0.27 8.10
N TYR A 142 -1.73 -0.21 9.33
CA TYR A 142 -1.11 -1.49 9.64
C TYR A 142 -2.18 -2.52 9.97
N LEU A 143 -1.92 -3.77 9.64
CA LEU A 143 -2.73 -4.92 10.06
C LEU A 143 -1.97 -5.72 11.10
N THR A 144 -2.66 -6.22 12.12
CA THR A 144 -2.07 -7.11 13.11
C THR A 144 -1.71 -8.46 12.51
N ASN A 145 -0.63 -9.07 12.99
CA ASN A 145 -0.19 -10.43 12.67
C ASN A 145 0.05 -10.72 11.18
N VAL A 146 0.34 -9.69 10.36
CA VAL A 146 0.63 -9.86 8.94
C VAL A 146 1.86 -9.08 8.49
N VAL A 147 2.49 -9.55 7.44
CA VAL A 147 3.59 -8.88 6.76
C VAL A 147 3.08 -8.17 5.52
N THR A 148 3.18 -6.84 5.48
CA THR A 148 2.71 -6.01 4.35
C THR A 148 3.84 -5.40 3.51
N GLY A 149 5.06 -5.35 4.05
CA GLY A 149 6.20 -4.73 3.37
C GLY A 149 6.67 -5.53 2.17
N LYS A 150 6.68 -4.93 0.97
CA LYS A 150 7.14 -5.56 -0.29
C LYS A 150 8.49 -6.26 -0.16
N ARG A 151 9.46 -5.65 0.56
CA ARG A 151 10.80 -6.23 0.78
C ARG A 151 10.74 -7.58 1.51
N TYR A 152 9.89 -7.69 2.53
CA TYR A 152 9.74 -8.92 3.30
C TYR A 152 8.97 -9.97 2.53
N ILE A 153 7.90 -9.60 1.82
CA ILE A 153 7.14 -10.52 0.97
C ILE A 153 8.04 -11.08 -0.14
N LYS A 154 8.83 -10.22 -0.80
CA LYS A 154 9.80 -10.66 -1.80
C LYS A 154 10.75 -11.72 -1.26
N LYS A 155 11.28 -11.50 -0.04
CA LYS A 155 12.16 -12.49 0.60
C LYS A 155 11.45 -13.82 0.88
N LEU A 156 10.19 -13.79 1.36
CA LEU A 156 9.42 -15.01 1.61
C LEU A 156 9.22 -15.82 0.32
N VAL A 157 9.03 -15.15 -0.81
CA VAL A 157 8.90 -15.80 -2.14
C VAL A 157 10.25 -16.35 -2.60
N GLU A 158 11.33 -15.57 -2.49
CA GLU A 158 12.68 -15.99 -2.92
C GLU A 158 13.24 -17.15 -2.08
N ASP A 159 12.93 -17.18 -0.79
CA ASP A 159 13.34 -18.26 0.13
C ASP A 159 12.42 -19.50 0.00
N GLY A 160 11.40 -19.48 -0.86
CA GLY A 160 10.47 -20.59 -1.07
C GLY A 160 9.54 -20.89 0.13
N ILE A 161 9.38 -19.94 1.06
CA ILE A 161 8.51 -20.08 2.24
C ILE A 161 7.03 -19.99 1.81
N VAL A 162 6.76 -19.19 0.78
CA VAL A 162 5.45 -19.07 0.12
C VAL A 162 5.60 -19.34 -1.37
N ASP A 163 4.52 -19.85 -2.01
CA ASP A 163 4.56 -20.29 -3.40
C ASP A 163 4.64 -19.14 -4.41
N GLY A 164 4.29 -17.94 -4.00
CA GLY A 164 4.31 -16.75 -4.85
C GLY A 164 3.62 -15.55 -4.20
N TRP A 165 3.49 -14.47 -4.97
CA TRP A 165 2.87 -13.23 -4.52
C TRP A 165 1.37 -13.34 -4.26
N ASP A 166 0.72 -14.35 -4.80
CA ASP A 166 -0.70 -14.68 -4.61
C ASP A 166 -0.93 -15.79 -3.59
N ASP A 167 0.11 -16.23 -2.87
CA ASP A 167 -0.04 -17.24 -1.84
C ASP A 167 -1.11 -16.80 -0.81
N PRO A 168 -2.11 -17.65 -0.52
CA PRO A 168 -3.25 -17.29 0.34
C PRO A 168 -2.85 -16.96 1.78
N ARG A 169 -1.63 -17.28 2.21
CA ARG A 169 -1.08 -16.89 3.51
C ARG A 169 -0.68 -15.41 3.56
N LEU A 170 -0.54 -14.74 2.41
CA LEU A 170 -0.21 -13.33 2.30
C LEU A 170 -1.45 -12.44 2.31
N VAL A 171 -1.22 -11.11 2.46
CA VAL A 171 -2.26 -10.07 2.39
C VAL A 171 -2.12 -9.15 1.18
N SER A 172 -1.39 -9.60 0.15
CA SER A 172 -1.39 -8.88 -1.13
C SER A 172 -2.81 -8.91 -1.74
N ILE A 173 -3.13 -7.95 -2.59
CA ILE A 173 -4.42 -7.94 -3.31
C ILE A 173 -4.63 -9.23 -4.11
N ALA A 174 -3.57 -9.78 -4.72
CA ALA A 174 -3.61 -11.05 -5.44
C ALA A 174 -3.94 -12.22 -4.51
N ALA A 175 -3.32 -12.28 -3.33
CA ALA A 175 -3.57 -13.30 -2.33
C ALA A 175 -4.99 -13.21 -1.74
N LEU A 176 -5.44 -12.01 -1.39
CA LEU A 176 -6.81 -11.78 -0.92
C LEU A 176 -7.83 -12.19 -1.97
N ARG A 177 -7.61 -11.84 -3.24
CA ARG A 177 -8.46 -12.27 -4.35
C ARG A 177 -8.51 -13.80 -4.47
N ARG A 178 -7.38 -14.48 -4.37
CA ARG A 178 -7.29 -15.94 -4.40
C ARG A 178 -8.05 -16.59 -3.23
N ARG A 179 -8.03 -15.97 -2.06
CA ARG A 179 -8.82 -16.38 -0.88
C ARG A 179 -10.32 -16.12 -1.00
N GLY A 180 -10.76 -15.39 -2.02
CA GLY A 180 -12.16 -15.08 -2.24
C GLY A 180 -12.64 -13.73 -1.68
N PHE A 181 -11.73 -12.85 -1.24
CA PHE A 181 -12.09 -11.49 -0.86
C PHE A 181 -12.62 -10.72 -2.07
N THR A 182 -13.74 -10.06 -1.86
CA THR A 182 -14.38 -9.23 -2.88
C THR A 182 -13.88 -7.79 -2.80
N PRO A 183 -13.92 -7.01 -3.89
CA PRO A 183 -13.62 -5.58 -3.83
C PRO A 183 -14.48 -4.84 -2.81
N GLU A 184 -15.77 -5.23 -2.68
CA GLU A 184 -16.72 -4.62 -1.75
C GLU A 184 -16.31 -4.85 -0.30
N SER A 185 -15.87 -6.07 0.05
CA SER A 185 -15.39 -6.37 1.40
C SER A 185 -14.14 -5.58 1.78
N ILE A 186 -13.22 -5.36 0.83
CA ILE A 186 -12.02 -4.56 1.05
C ILE A 186 -12.38 -3.08 1.21
N LYS A 187 -13.29 -2.55 0.39
CA LYS A 187 -13.81 -1.19 0.54
C LYS A 187 -14.49 -0.99 1.88
N MET A 188 -15.38 -1.91 2.27
CA MET A 188 -16.03 -1.90 3.58
C MET A 188 -15.01 -1.86 4.73
N PHE A 189 -13.93 -2.63 4.64
CA PHE A 189 -12.86 -2.63 5.62
C PHE A 189 -12.17 -1.26 5.70
N VAL A 190 -11.82 -0.65 4.56
CA VAL A 190 -11.20 0.67 4.51
C VAL A 190 -12.12 1.75 5.08
N ASP A 191 -13.42 1.69 4.76
CA ASP A 191 -14.42 2.62 5.28
C ASP A 191 -14.58 2.51 6.80
N LEU A 192 -14.55 1.30 7.36
CA LEU A 192 -14.59 1.07 8.81
C LEU A 192 -13.32 1.56 9.52
N CYS A 193 -12.15 1.43 8.91
CA CYS A 193 -10.90 1.95 9.45
C CYS A 193 -10.85 3.48 9.42
N GLY A 194 -11.51 4.10 8.45
CA GLY A 194 -11.49 5.54 8.22
C GLY A 194 -10.14 6.05 7.70
N ILE A 195 -10.09 7.38 7.46
CA ILE A 195 -8.91 8.09 6.97
C ILE A 195 -8.36 8.97 8.08
N SER A 196 -7.05 8.92 8.32
CA SER A 196 -6.39 9.65 9.40
C SER A 196 -4.98 10.07 8.99
N LYS A 197 -4.44 11.11 9.64
CA LYS A 197 -3.01 11.45 9.63
C LYS A 197 -2.23 10.79 10.79
N SER A 198 -2.89 9.98 11.61
CA SER A 198 -2.24 9.19 12.65
C SER A 198 -2.13 7.73 12.21
N ASN A 199 -0.94 7.15 12.30
CA ASN A 199 -0.75 5.73 12.03
C ASN A 199 -1.67 4.90 12.92
N SER A 200 -2.42 3.99 12.30
CA SER A 200 -3.36 3.10 12.98
C SER A 200 -3.01 1.64 12.69
N SER A 201 -3.37 0.77 13.62
CA SER A 201 -3.30 -0.67 13.43
C SER A 201 -4.70 -1.24 13.52
N ALA A 202 -5.16 -1.83 12.44
CA ALA A 202 -6.44 -2.53 12.38
C ALA A 202 -6.24 -4.02 12.70
N ASP A 203 -7.19 -4.60 13.41
CA ASP A 203 -7.18 -6.03 13.67
C ASP A 203 -7.51 -6.79 12.37
N TYR A 204 -6.72 -7.83 12.07
CA TYR A 204 -6.97 -8.71 10.92
C TYR A 204 -8.36 -9.33 10.96
N ALA A 205 -8.89 -9.63 12.15
CA ALA A 205 -10.25 -10.15 12.33
C ALA A 205 -11.34 -9.18 11.79
N MET A 206 -11.07 -7.86 11.76
CA MET A 206 -11.99 -6.89 11.14
C MET A 206 -12.05 -7.07 9.62
N LEU A 207 -10.92 -7.34 8.97
CA LEU A 207 -10.90 -7.66 7.53
C LEU A 207 -11.67 -8.94 7.24
N GLU A 208 -11.50 -9.97 8.08
CA GLU A 208 -12.27 -11.22 7.97
C GLU A 208 -13.76 -11.04 8.25
N TYR A 209 -14.11 -10.14 9.16
CA TYR A 209 -15.51 -9.77 9.39
C TYR A 209 -16.13 -9.18 8.12
N CYS A 210 -15.45 -8.25 7.46
CA CYS A 210 -15.95 -7.61 6.24
C CYS A 210 -16.23 -8.62 5.12
N ILE A 211 -15.35 -9.60 4.90
CA ILE A 211 -15.59 -10.62 3.88
C ILE A 211 -16.74 -11.56 4.29
N ARG A 212 -16.88 -11.92 5.57
CA ARG A 212 -18.02 -12.72 6.04
C ARG A 212 -19.34 -12.01 5.79
N GLU A 213 -19.44 -10.73 6.14
CA GLU A 213 -20.66 -9.93 5.93
C GLU A 213 -21.00 -9.78 4.44
N ASP A 214 -20.01 -9.56 3.57
CA ASP A 214 -20.25 -9.43 2.14
C ASP A 214 -20.70 -10.77 1.51
N LEU A 215 -20.05 -11.88 1.89
CA LEU A 215 -20.41 -13.21 1.36
C LEU A 215 -21.71 -13.76 1.91
N LYS A 216 -22.11 -13.33 3.09
CA LYS A 216 -23.31 -13.75 3.81
C LYS A 216 -24.55 -13.69 2.95
N LEU A 217 -24.71 -12.65 2.14
CA LEU A 217 -25.83 -12.44 1.25
C LEU A 217 -25.59 -12.89 -0.20
N LYS A 218 -24.32 -13.09 -0.58
CA LYS A 218 -23.92 -13.27 -1.98
C LYS A 218 -23.55 -14.71 -2.35
N ARG A 219 -23.33 -15.58 -1.35
CA ARG A 219 -22.82 -16.94 -1.61
C ARG A 219 -23.65 -18.01 -0.90
N PRO A 220 -23.75 -19.20 -1.51
CA PRO A 220 -24.34 -20.36 -0.83
C PRO A 220 -23.47 -20.74 0.37
N ARG A 221 -24.12 -21.19 1.43
CA ARG A 221 -23.47 -21.68 2.65
C ARG A 221 -23.42 -23.20 2.62
N MET A 222 -22.22 -23.73 2.71
CA MET A 222 -21.95 -25.15 2.79
C MET A 222 -21.38 -25.51 4.16
N MET A 223 -21.81 -26.63 4.69
CA MET A 223 -21.18 -27.24 5.87
C MET A 223 -19.93 -27.99 5.40
N ALA A 224 -18.83 -27.83 6.07
CA ALA A 224 -17.62 -28.60 5.88
C ALA A 224 -17.16 -29.15 7.24
N VAL A 225 -16.84 -30.43 7.30
CA VAL A 225 -16.30 -31.10 8.47
C VAL A 225 -14.82 -31.34 8.22
N LEU A 226 -13.94 -30.67 8.96
CA LEU A 226 -12.49 -30.68 8.72
C LEU A 226 -11.74 -31.72 9.57
N ASP A 227 -12.18 -31.93 10.82
CA ASP A 227 -11.67 -32.98 11.71
C ASP A 227 -12.83 -33.93 12.11
N PRO A 228 -13.17 -34.88 11.23
CA PRO A 228 -14.38 -35.64 11.35
C PRO A 228 -14.35 -36.68 12.48
N VAL A 229 -15.43 -36.74 13.24
CA VAL A 229 -15.79 -37.83 14.12
C VAL A 229 -17.02 -38.49 13.54
N ARG A 230 -16.99 -39.82 13.40
CA ARG A 230 -18.09 -40.61 12.91
C ARG A 230 -19.19 -40.72 13.97
N LEU A 231 -20.42 -40.33 13.58
CA LEU A 231 -21.61 -40.42 14.41
C LEU A 231 -22.52 -41.51 13.85
N ILE A 232 -22.94 -42.45 14.68
CA ILE A 232 -23.92 -43.53 14.31
C ILE A 232 -25.19 -43.28 15.08
N ILE A 233 -26.32 -43.22 14.35
CA ILE A 233 -27.64 -43.09 14.94
C ILE A 233 -28.24 -44.52 15.09
N ASP A 234 -28.21 -45.05 16.29
CA ASP A 234 -28.52 -46.47 16.56
C ASP A 234 -29.96 -46.88 16.18
N ASN A 235 -30.92 -45.99 16.35
CA ASN A 235 -32.32 -46.21 16.04
C ASN A 235 -32.72 -45.80 14.61
N TYR A 236 -31.76 -45.49 13.73
CA TYR A 236 -32.01 -45.21 12.32
C TYR A 236 -31.77 -46.49 11.49
N PRO A 237 -32.68 -46.84 10.54
CA PRO A 237 -32.55 -48.05 9.72
C PRO A 237 -31.23 -48.08 8.92
N GLU A 238 -30.60 -49.26 8.86
CA GLU A 238 -29.25 -49.39 8.25
C GLU A 238 -29.22 -49.09 6.75
N ASP A 239 -30.25 -49.50 6.03
CA ASP A 239 -30.33 -49.38 4.57
C ASP A 239 -31.17 -48.19 4.10
N GLN A 240 -31.53 -47.28 5.00
CA GLN A 240 -32.34 -46.13 4.66
C GLN A 240 -31.47 -44.87 4.49
N THR A 241 -31.66 -44.21 3.36
CA THR A 241 -31.14 -42.84 3.11
C THR A 241 -32.30 -41.99 2.63
N GLU A 242 -32.50 -40.86 3.27
CA GLU A 242 -33.47 -39.85 2.84
C GLU A 242 -32.77 -38.59 2.32
N MET A 243 -33.45 -37.91 1.39
CA MET A 243 -32.92 -36.66 0.81
C MET A 243 -33.60 -35.49 1.47
N LEU A 244 -32.83 -34.74 2.26
CA LEU A 244 -33.32 -33.56 2.94
C LEU A 244 -33.14 -32.32 2.06
N THR A 245 -34.18 -31.51 1.97
CA THR A 245 -34.11 -30.23 1.26
C THR A 245 -33.58 -29.15 2.20
N VAL A 246 -32.42 -28.62 1.85
CA VAL A 246 -31.70 -27.58 2.66
C VAL A 246 -31.57 -26.30 1.86
N ALA A 247 -31.83 -25.16 2.49
CA ALA A 247 -31.62 -23.87 1.86
C ALA A 247 -30.12 -23.65 1.56
N ASN A 248 -29.79 -23.13 0.36
CA ASN A 248 -28.44 -22.79 0.00
C ASN A 248 -27.93 -21.54 0.78
N ASN A 249 -28.86 -20.66 1.17
CA ASN A 249 -28.58 -19.52 2.03
C ASN A 249 -29.85 -19.16 2.82
N LEU A 250 -29.75 -19.08 4.14
CA LEU A 250 -30.90 -18.79 5.01
C LEU A 250 -31.38 -17.33 4.94
N GLU A 251 -30.50 -16.42 4.46
CA GLU A 251 -30.78 -14.98 4.39
C GLU A 251 -31.10 -14.52 2.95
N ASN A 252 -30.96 -15.43 1.97
CA ASN A 252 -31.23 -15.12 0.56
C ASN A 252 -31.93 -16.30 -0.11
N GLU A 253 -33.25 -16.32 -0.06
CA GLU A 253 -34.10 -17.37 -0.64
C GLU A 253 -33.94 -17.53 -2.16
N ALA A 254 -33.51 -16.46 -2.87
CA ALA A 254 -33.26 -16.49 -4.30
C ALA A 254 -32.14 -17.47 -4.70
N MET A 255 -31.31 -17.91 -3.76
CA MET A 255 -30.28 -18.93 -3.99
C MET A 255 -30.84 -20.36 -4.04
N GLY A 256 -32.14 -20.55 -3.77
CA GLY A 256 -32.79 -21.81 -3.84
C GLY A 256 -32.33 -22.81 -2.78
N THR A 257 -32.55 -24.08 -3.06
CA THR A 257 -32.30 -25.22 -2.16
C THR A 257 -31.41 -26.25 -2.83
N ARG A 258 -30.86 -27.15 -2.02
CA ARG A 258 -30.16 -28.37 -2.47
C ARG A 258 -30.65 -29.58 -1.71
N GLN A 259 -30.44 -30.76 -2.29
CA GLN A 259 -30.72 -32.04 -1.63
C GLN A 259 -29.45 -32.53 -0.94
N VAL A 260 -29.59 -32.94 0.32
CA VAL A 260 -28.48 -33.47 1.13
C VAL A 260 -28.90 -34.85 1.62
N PRO A 261 -28.10 -35.92 1.37
CA PRO A 261 -28.40 -37.25 1.88
C PRO A 261 -28.25 -37.26 3.41
N PHE A 262 -29.23 -37.93 4.06
CA PHE A 262 -29.21 -38.16 5.49
C PHE A 262 -29.44 -39.66 5.75
N GLY A 263 -28.63 -40.25 6.60
CA GLY A 263 -28.69 -41.66 6.92
C GLY A 263 -28.20 -41.99 8.33
N ARG A 264 -28.03 -43.26 8.62
CA ARG A 264 -27.60 -43.74 9.93
C ARG A 264 -26.19 -43.28 10.30
N GLU A 265 -25.30 -43.11 9.31
CA GLU A 265 -23.92 -42.73 9.50
C GLU A 265 -23.69 -41.25 9.05
N LEU A 266 -23.22 -40.43 9.95
CA LEU A 266 -22.93 -39.02 9.73
C LEU A 266 -21.53 -38.69 10.23
N TYR A 267 -21.06 -37.47 9.91
CA TYR A 267 -19.81 -36.95 10.40
C TYR A 267 -20.05 -35.58 11.04
N ILE A 268 -19.42 -35.38 12.20
CA ILE A 268 -19.44 -34.12 12.95
C ILE A 268 -18.00 -33.64 13.20
N GLU A 269 -17.82 -32.38 13.54
CA GLU A 269 -16.53 -31.90 13.98
C GLU A 269 -16.13 -32.51 15.33
N ARG A 270 -14.85 -32.79 15.52
CA ARG A 270 -14.35 -33.33 16.80
C ARG A 270 -14.66 -32.41 17.98
N GLU A 271 -14.65 -31.11 17.78
CA GLU A 271 -14.98 -30.14 18.83
C GLU A 271 -16.47 -30.08 19.20
N ASP A 272 -17.35 -30.72 18.42
CA ASP A 272 -18.77 -30.83 18.74
C ASP A 272 -19.09 -31.99 19.69
N PHE A 273 -18.10 -32.80 20.06
CA PHE A 273 -18.25 -33.91 20.99
C PHE A 273 -17.14 -33.93 22.04
N MET A 274 -17.53 -34.15 23.30
CA MET A 274 -16.63 -34.42 24.44
C MET A 274 -17.17 -35.50 25.31
N GLU A 275 -16.34 -36.51 25.66
CA GLU A 275 -16.71 -37.59 26.59
C GLU A 275 -16.98 -37.08 28.01
N GLU A 276 -16.12 -36.10 28.44
CA GLU A 276 -16.23 -35.43 29.76
C GLU A 276 -16.38 -33.91 29.53
N PRO A 277 -17.61 -33.44 29.17
CA PRO A 277 -17.79 -32.03 28.84
C PRO A 277 -17.69 -31.14 30.09
N PRO A 278 -17.06 -29.96 29.98
CA PRO A 278 -17.08 -28.98 31.06
C PRO A 278 -18.47 -28.43 31.30
N ARG A 279 -18.72 -27.89 32.48
CA ARG A 279 -19.99 -27.26 32.83
C ARG A 279 -20.35 -26.19 31.79
N LYS A 280 -21.55 -26.25 31.19
CA LYS A 280 -22.04 -25.40 30.08
C LYS A 280 -21.44 -25.72 28.71
N TYR A 281 -21.12 -26.94 28.44
CA TYR A 281 -20.86 -27.42 27.07
C TYR A 281 -22.19 -27.67 26.37
N PHE A 282 -22.49 -26.95 25.29
CA PHE A 282 -23.79 -26.95 24.60
C PHE A 282 -23.65 -27.25 23.10
N ARG A 283 -22.54 -27.81 22.69
CA ARG A 283 -22.33 -28.19 21.29
C ARG A 283 -23.04 -29.52 21.04
N MET A 284 -23.73 -29.63 19.98
CA MET A 284 -24.53 -30.78 19.55
C MET A 284 -25.97 -30.84 20.05
N PHE A 285 -26.34 -30.35 21.24
CA PHE A 285 -27.68 -30.46 21.77
C PHE A 285 -28.11 -29.18 22.48
#